data_8ce4a127ec0c69acd4a24d192a73213f
#
_entry.id   8ce4a127ec0c69acd4a24d192a73213f
#
_cell.length_a   1.000
_cell.length_b   1.000
_cell.length_c   1.000
_cell.angle_alpha   90.00
_cell.angle_beta   90.00
_cell.angle_gamma   90.00
#
_symmetry.space_group_name_H-M   'P 1'
#
loop_
_entity.id
_entity.type
_entity.pdbx_description
1 polymer ?
#
loop_
_entity_poly.entity_id
_entity_poly.type
_entity_poly.pdbx_seq_one_letter_code
_entity_poly.pdbx_strand_id
1 'polypeptide(L)'
;MERLQKVIASYGYASRRKAEDLIRHGKVLVNGKVITELGTKVETNDIISIDGVIINKDVKHEYYLLNKPRQVISSVTDKEGRITVTDLINTDARIYPVGRLDYDTTGLIILTNDGDFANMLMHPSYEVEKTYVAKLNKILDKDDINKLKKGIVIDNRKVEIKRFKAVSYTHLRAHETSQD
;
A
#
# COMPACT_ATOMS: atom_id res chain seq x y z
N MET A 1 -0.73 23.23 1.53
CA MET A 1 -2.15 22.77 1.47
C MET A 1 -2.25 21.30 1.10
N GLU A 2 -2.86 20.47 1.94
CA GLU A 2 -3.14 19.07 1.69
C GLU A 2 -4.63 18.76 1.85
N ARG A 3 -5.11 17.66 1.23
CA ARG A 3 -6.52 17.26 1.38
C ARG A 3 -6.81 16.84 2.80
N LEU A 4 -7.90 17.32 3.39
CA LEU A 4 -8.30 17.09 4.78
C LEU A 4 -8.31 15.59 5.15
N GLN A 5 -8.88 14.71 4.29
CA GLN A 5 -8.87 13.28 4.55
C GLN A 5 -7.46 12.66 4.54
N LYS A 6 -6.50 13.23 3.76
CA LYS A 6 -5.10 12.80 3.80
C LYS A 6 -4.48 13.17 5.14
N VAL A 7 -4.71 14.39 5.61
CA VAL A 7 -4.19 14.90 6.89
C VAL A 7 -4.74 14.09 8.07
N ILE A 8 -6.05 13.83 8.11
CA ILE A 8 -6.67 13.00 9.17
C ILE A 8 -6.05 11.60 9.18
N ALA A 9 -5.78 11.04 8.00
CA ALA A 9 -5.16 9.72 7.90
C ALA A 9 -3.68 9.72 8.32
N SER A 10 -2.92 10.77 8.01
CA SER A 10 -1.51 10.90 8.42
C SER A 10 -1.37 11.09 9.94
N TYR A 11 -2.37 11.69 10.59
CA TYR A 11 -2.43 11.79 12.06
C TYR A 11 -2.87 10.48 12.75
N GLY A 12 -3.02 9.39 11.99
CA GLY A 12 -3.33 8.07 12.53
C GLY A 12 -4.78 7.86 12.98
N TYR A 13 -5.64 8.89 12.89
CA TYR A 13 -7.01 8.83 13.42
C TYR A 13 -7.90 7.86 12.65
N ALA A 14 -7.89 7.90 11.31
CA ALA A 14 -8.76 7.07 10.47
C ALA A 14 -8.12 6.78 9.11
N SER A 15 -8.67 5.82 8.35
CA SER A 15 -8.31 5.68 6.93
C SER A 15 -8.83 6.87 6.12
N ARG A 16 -8.23 7.14 4.95
CA ARG A 16 -8.72 8.21 4.06
C ARG A 16 -10.21 8.07 3.75
N ARG A 17 -10.69 6.85 3.45
CA ARG A 17 -12.12 6.58 3.18
C ARG A 17 -12.98 6.83 4.41
N LYS A 18 -12.54 6.37 5.58
CA LYS A 18 -13.27 6.63 6.83
C LYS A 18 -13.28 8.12 7.18
N ALA A 19 -12.18 8.84 6.92
CA ALA A 19 -12.13 10.30 7.07
C ALA A 19 -13.11 11.02 6.13
N GLU A 20 -13.25 10.57 4.89
CA GLU A 20 -14.26 11.08 3.96
C GLU A 20 -15.69 10.87 4.49
N ASP A 21 -15.98 9.72 5.09
CA ASP A 21 -17.28 9.44 5.72
C ASP A 21 -17.53 10.36 6.91
N LEU A 22 -16.52 10.59 7.76
CA LEU A 22 -16.61 11.52 8.89
C LEU A 22 -16.88 12.96 8.41
N ILE A 23 -16.21 13.39 7.34
CA ILE A 23 -16.42 14.71 6.72
C ILE A 23 -17.87 14.83 6.21
N ARG A 24 -18.35 13.86 5.42
CA ARG A 24 -19.72 13.88 4.89
C ARG A 24 -20.79 13.96 5.99
N HIS A 25 -20.54 13.33 7.12
CA HIS A 25 -21.47 13.34 8.26
C HIS A 25 -21.30 14.56 9.19
N GLY A 26 -20.49 15.55 8.81
CA GLY A 26 -20.30 16.79 9.57
C GLY A 26 -19.61 16.62 10.92
N LYS A 27 -18.84 15.52 11.08
CA LYS A 27 -18.12 15.20 12.32
C LYS A 27 -16.75 15.85 12.42
N VAL A 28 -16.28 16.49 11.35
CA VAL A 28 -14.95 17.10 11.26
C VAL A 28 -15.07 18.61 11.27
N LEU A 29 -14.34 19.26 12.16
CA LEU A 29 -14.20 20.70 12.21
C LEU A 29 -12.76 21.11 11.87
N VAL A 30 -12.63 22.20 11.15
CA VAL A 30 -11.36 22.87 10.89
C VAL A 30 -11.47 24.29 11.43
N ASN A 31 -10.61 24.65 12.37
CA ASN A 31 -10.62 25.94 13.07
C ASN A 31 -12.02 26.26 13.66
N GLY A 32 -12.68 25.25 14.22
CA GLY A 32 -14.01 25.39 14.81
C GLY A 32 -15.19 25.42 13.83
N LYS A 33 -14.93 25.35 12.51
CA LYS A 33 -15.96 25.33 11.47
C LYS A 33 -16.20 23.92 10.95
N VAL A 34 -17.44 23.47 10.92
CA VAL A 34 -17.82 22.15 10.38
C VAL A 34 -17.53 22.10 8.88
N ILE A 35 -16.87 21.02 8.45
CA ILE A 35 -16.56 20.75 7.05
C ILE A 35 -17.31 19.49 6.61
N THR A 36 -18.08 19.62 5.51
CA THR A 36 -18.82 18.52 4.90
C THR A 36 -18.40 18.26 3.45
N GLU A 37 -17.69 19.21 2.84
CA GLU A 37 -17.25 19.13 1.45
C GLU A 37 -16.01 18.25 1.30
N LEU A 38 -16.11 17.24 0.42
CA LEU A 38 -14.97 16.39 0.06
C LEU A 38 -13.96 17.15 -0.80
N GLY A 39 -12.68 16.85 -0.59
CA GLY A 39 -11.59 17.52 -1.33
C GLY A 39 -11.14 18.83 -0.69
N THR A 40 -11.79 19.30 0.38
CA THR A 40 -11.32 20.45 1.18
C THR A 40 -9.84 20.30 1.51
N LYS A 41 -9.08 21.37 1.30
CA LYS A 41 -7.66 21.46 1.61
C LYS A 41 -7.44 22.24 2.90
N VAL A 42 -6.47 21.82 3.68
CA VAL A 42 -6.08 22.44 4.96
C VAL A 42 -4.61 22.80 4.95
N GLU A 43 -4.25 23.77 5.76
CA GLU A 43 -2.87 24.20 6.01
C GLU A 43 -2.29 23.46 7.21
N THR A 44 -0.95 23.50 7.33
CA THR A 44 -0.22 22.85 8.44
C THR A 44 -0.63 23.37 9.82
N ASN A 45 -1.05 24.65 9.90
CA ASN A 45 -1.42 25.29 11.15
C ASN A 45 -2.91 25.20 11.50
N ASP A 46 -3.72 24.59 10.62
CA ASP A 46 -5.13 24.41 10.91
C ASP A 46 -5.33 23.43 12.07
N ILE A 47 -6.27 23.78 12.95
CA ILE A 47 -6.68 22.94 14.06
C ILE A 47 -7.83 22.05 13.57
N ILE A 48 -7.60 20.74 13.59
CA ILE A 48 -8.61 19.75 13.17
C ILE A 48 -9.15 19.06 14.41
N SER A 49 -10.48 19.01 14.53
CA SER A 49 -11.16 18.22 15.56
C SER A 49 -12.18 17.28 14.95
N ILE A 50 -12.39 16.14 15.58
CA ILE A 50 -13.34 15.11 15.17
C ILE A 50 -14.15 14.69 16.38
N ASP A 51 -15.49 14.74 16.26
CA ASP A 51 -16.43 14.48 17.36
C ASP A 51 -16.06 15.29 18.64
N GLY A 52 -15.58 16.54 18.45
CA GLY A 52 -15.21 17.46 19.55
C GLY A 52 -13.79 17.27 20.11
N VAL A 53 -13.03 16.28 19.65
CA VAL A 53 -11.66 16.01 20.10
C VAL A 53 -10.67 16.55 19.07
N ILE A 54 -9.72 17.39 19.51
CA ILE A 54 -8.62 17.86 18.65
C ILE A 54 -7.69 16.69 18.36
N ILE A 55 -7.41 16.42 17.08
CA ILE A 55 -6.49 15.37 16.68
C ILE A 55 -5.04 15.89 16.68
N ASN A 56 -4.14 15.06 17.21
CA ASN A 56 -2.74 15.44 17.37
C ASN A 56 -1.96 15.28 16.05
N LYS A 57 -1.06 16.23 15.78
CA LYS A 57 -0.13 16.23 14.64
C LYS A 57 1.14 15.40 14.90
N ASP A 58 1.50 15.19 16.17
CA ASP A 58 2.74 14.53 16.57
C ASP A 58 2.57 12.99 16.50
N VAL A 59 2.60 12.47 15.29
CA VAL A 59 2.56 11.03 15.03
C VAL A 59 3.98 10.52 14.81
N LYS A 60 4.44 9.62 15.66
CA LYS A 60 5.69 8.91 15.46
C LYS A 60 5.53 7.94 14.30
N HIS A 61 6.39 8.06 13.29
CA HIS A 61 6.40 7.11 12.19
C HIS A 61 7.05 5.80 12.62
N GLU A 62 6.42 4.70 12.25
CA GLU A 62 6.87 3.35 12.51
C GLU A 62 7.02 2.59 11.20
N TYR A 63 8.06 1.73 11.13
CA TYR A 63 8.39 0.95 9.96
C TYR A 63 8.71 -0.48 10.38
N TYR A 64 8.03 -1.43 9.79
CA TYR A 64 8.20 -2.84 10.07
C TYR A 64 8.51 -3.59 8.79
N LEU A 65 9.44 -4.52 8.86
CA LEU A 65 9.73 -5.46 7.78
C LEU A 65 9.25 -6.84 8.21
N LEU A 66 8.20 -7.31 7.56
CA LEU A 66 7.59 -8.61 7.84
C LEU A 66 7.96 -9.61 6.74
N ASN A 67 8.48 -10.78 7.11
CA ASN A 67 8.49 -11.93 6.22
C ASN A 67 7.10 -12.56 6.25
N LYS A 68 6.23 -12.14 5.32
CA LYS A 68 4.83 -12.58 5.28
C LYS A 68 4.74 -14.09 5.07
N PRO A 69 4.10 -14.84 5.95
CA PRO A 69 3.84 -16.26 5.74
C PRO A 69 2.70 -16.48 4.74
N ARG A 70 2.50 -17.72 4.32
CA ARG A 70 1.30 -18.15 3.57
C ARG A 70 0.05 -17.98 4.40
N GLN A 71 -1.10 -17.91 3.74
CA GLN A 71 -2.44 -17.82 4.35
C GLN A 71 -2.64 -16.57 5.21
N VAL A 72 -1.94 -15.49 4.86
CA VAL A 72 -2.08 -14.17 5.46
C VAL A 72 -2.38 -13.13 4.39
N ILE A 73 -3.33 -12.25 4.65
CA ILE A 73 -3.79 -11.23 3.71
C ILE A 73 -2.99 -9.95 3.85
N SER A 74 -2.53 -9.39 2.73
CA SER A 74 -1.87 -8.07 2.69
C SER A 74 -2.91 -6.94 2.77
N SER A 75 -3.57 -6.82 3.92
CA SER A 75 -4.60 -5.82 4.21
C SER A 75 -4.53 -5.41 5.68
N VAL A 76 -5.21 -4.32 6.01
CA VAL A 76 -5.41 -3.86 7.40
C VAL A 76 -6.61 -4.55 8.05
N THR A 77 -7.61 -4.93 7.26
CA THR A 77 -8.81 -5.63 7.72
C THR A 77 -9.26 -6.65 6.70
N ASP A 78 -9.94 -7.67 7.15
CA ASP A 78 -10.59 -8.66 6.29
C ASP A 78 -12.04 -8.90 6.70
N LYS A 79 -12.94 -9.02 5.74
CA LYS A 79 -14.37 -9.23 6.00
C LYS A 79 -14.71 -10.67 6.40
N GLU A 80 -13.85 -11.61 6.03
CA GLU A 80 -14.02 -13.04 6.31
C GLU A 80 -13.30 -13.47 7.60
N GLY A 81 -12.68 -12.51 8.32
CA GLY A 81 -11.98 -12.78 9.58
C GLY A 81 -10.66 -13.53 9.44
N ARG A 82 -10.07 -13.53 8.23
CA ARG A 82 -8.76 -14.15 8.01
C ARG A 82 -7.65 -13.28 8.58
N ILE A 83 -6.54 -13.91 8.97
CA ILE A 83 -5.37 -13.21 9.49
C ILE A 83 -4.82 -12.24 8.45
N THR A 84 -4.57 -11.01 8.86
CA THR A 84 -3.96 -9.96 8.05
C THR A 84 -2.51 -9.72 8.46
N VAL A 85 -1.74 -9.05 7.60
CA VAL A 85 -0.34 -8.70 7.91
C VAL A 85 -0.22 -7.79 9.12
N THR A 86 -1.24 -6.98 9.41
CA THR A 86 -1.25 -6.10 10.59
C THR A 86 -1.47 -6.86 11.89
N ASP A 87 -2.17 -7.99 11.87
CA ASP A 87 -2.38 -8.84 13.06
C ASP A 87 -1.08 -9.50 13.55
N LEU A 88 -0.06 -9.56 12.70
CA LEU A 88 1.25 -10.15 13.02
C LEU A 88 2.23 -9.15 13.64
N ILE A 89 1.86 -7.89 13.76
CA ILE A 89 2.70 -6.82 14.31
C ILE A 89 2.07 -6.28 15.58
N ASN A 90 2.82 -6.31 16.67
CA ASN A 90 2.36 -5.76 17.95
C ASN A 90 2.70 -4.26 18.02
N THR A 91 1.72 -3.41 17.74
CA THR A 91 1.83 -1.94 17.83
C THR A 91 0.45 -1.31 18.00
N ASP A 92 0.40 -0.18 18.71
CA ASP A 92 -0.80 0.66 18.81
C ASP A 92 -0.93 1.60 17.61
N ALA A 93 0.12 1.74 16.80
CA ALA A 93 0.09 2.60 15.62
C ALA A 93 -0.76 1.99 14.51
N ARG A 94 -1.51 2.84 13.84
CA ARG A 94 -2.32 2.45 12.69
C ARG A 94 -1.43 2.23 11.45
N ILE A 95 -0.78 1.09 11.38
CA ILE A 95 0.07 0.69 10.24
C ILE A 95 -0.74 0.06 9.11
N TYR A 96 -0.17 0.03 7.91
CA TYR A 96 -0.72 -0.62 6.73
C TYR A 96 0.42 -1.13 5.82
N PRO A 97 0.16 -2.16 5.00
CA PRO A 97 1.17 -2.72 4.12
C PRO A 97 1.51 -1.79 2.96
N VAL A 98 2.79 -1.74 2.59
CA VAL A 98 3.33 -1.08 1.40
C VAL A 98 3.36 -2.10 0.27
N GLY A 99 2.38 -2.05 -0.60
CA GLY A 99 2.15 -3.05 -1.63
C GLY A 99 1.42 -4.29 -1.12
N ARG A 100 1.39 -5.33 -1.93
CA ARG A 100 0.65 -6.56 -1.65
C ARG A 100 1.44 -7.78 -2.10
N LEU A 101 1.35 -8.83 -1.30
CA LEU A 101 1.68 -10.20 -1.68
C LEU A 101 0.39 -11.03 -1.57
N ASP A 102 0.16 -11.93 -2.48
CA ASP A 102 -1.04 -12.77 -2.48
C ASP A 102 -1.11 -13.68 -1.25
N TYR A 103 -2.29 -14.21 -0.99
CA TYR A 103 -2.60 -15.02 0.20
C TYR A 103 -1.61 -16.15 0.43
N ASP A 104 -1.28 -16.90 -0.64
CA ASP A 104 -0.35 -18.03 -0.58
C ASP A 104 1.10 -17.65 -0.93
N THR A 105 1.37 -16.38 -1.20
CA THR A 105 2.73 -15.89 -1.47
C THR A 105 3.46 -15.56 -0.17
N THR A 106 4.71 -15.97 -0.06
CA THR A 106 5.62 -15.61 1.03
C THR A 106 6.61 -14.54 0.56
N GLY A 107 7.13 -13.75 1.48
CA GLY A 107 8.19 -12.81 1.17
C GLY A 107 8.16 -11.56 2.04
N LEU A 108 9.09 -10.66 1.77
CA LEU A 108 9.23 -9.44 2.53
C LEU A 108 8.17 -8.42 2.13
N ILE A 109 7.47 -7.88 3.12
CA ILE A 109 6.52 -6.78 2.98
C ILE A 109 6.80 -5.73 4.07
N ILE A 110 6.76 -4.46 3.69
CA ILE A 110 6.91 -3.35 4.62
C ILE A 110 5.53 -2.95 5.13
N LEU A 111 5.42 -2.67 6.43
CA LEU A 111 4.25 -2.04 7.04
C LEU A 111 4.68 -0.73 7.69
N THR A 112 3.87 0.31 7.56
CA THR A 112 4.16 1.62 8.12
C THR A 112 2.89 2.44 8.32
N ASN A 113 2.94 3.49 9.14
CA ASN A 113 1.95 4.54 9.22
C ASN A 113 2.37 5.82 8.43
N ASP A 114 3.54 5.80 7.78
CA ASP A 114 4.03 6.89 6.94
C ASP A 114 3.49 6.77 5.51
N GLY A 115 2.49 7.62 5.20
CA GLY A 115 1.81 7.60 3.90
C GLY A 115 2.65 8.13 2.75
N ASP A 116 3.56 9.04 3.02
CA ASP A 116 4.41 9.63 1.98
C ASP A 116 5.54 8.66 1.62
N PHE A 117 6.14 7.99 2.61
CA PHE A 117 7.08 6.89 2.38
C PHE A 117 6.42 5.72 1.61
N ALA A 118 5.23 5.30 2.03
CA ALA A 118 4.50 4.24 1.34
C ALA A 118 4.19 4.61 -0.12
N ASN A 119 3.79 5.86 -0.37
CA ASN A 119 3.53 6.35 -1.72
C ASN A 119 4.80 6.37 -2.57
N MET A 120 5.93 6.79 -2.01
CA MET A 120 7.23 6.79 -2.69
C MET A 120 7.62 5.39 -3.17
N LEU A 121 7.35 4.35 -2.37
CA LEU A 121 7.68 2.97 -2.73
C LEU A 121 6.67 2.31 -3.70
N MET A 122 5.42 2.78 -3.70
CA MET A 122 4.36 2.14 -4.51
C MET A 122 4.04 2.86 -5.81
N HIS A 123 4.18 4.18 -5.84
CA HIS A 123 3.73 4.95 -7.00
C HIS A 123 4.68 4.77 -8.18
N PRO A 124 4.15 4.48 -9.39
CA PRO A 124 4.97 4.18 -10.57
C PRO A 124 5.97 5.26 -10.96
N SER A 125 5.66 6.55 -10.67
CA SER A 125 6.56 7.67 -11.00
C SER A 125 7.91 7.63 -10.29
N TYR A 126 8.04 6.89 -9.19
CA TYR A 126 9.31 6.73 -8.48
C TYR A 126 10.15 5.55 -9.00
N GLU A 127 9.60 4.76 -9.92
CA GLU A 127 10.30 3.66 -10.61
C GLU A 127 11.04 2.67 -9.69
N VAL A 128 10.51 2.42 -8.49
CA VAL A 128 11.11 1.49 -7.55
C VAL A 128 11.05 0.07 -8.13
N GLU A 129 12.22 -0.51 -8.40
CA GLU A 129 12.32 -1.86 -8.96
C GLU A 129 11.88 -2.93 -7.95
N LYS A 130 11.05 -3.86 -8.40
CA LYS A 130 10.61 -5.02 -7.61
C LYS A 130 11.18 -6.30 -8.23
N THR A 131 11.80 -7.12 -7.41
CA THR A 131 12.36 -8.41 -7.85
C THR A 131 11.52 -9.56 -7.35
N TYR A 132 11.08 -10.42 -8.27
CA TYR A 132 10.32 -11.62 -7.96
C TYR A 132 11.13 -12.87 -8.31
N VAL A 133 10.96 -13.91 -7.51
CA VAL A 133 11.48 -15.25 -7.81
C VAL A 133 10.28 -16.16 -8.05
N ALA A 134 10.10 -16.58 -9.29
CA ALA A 134 9.01 -17.48 -9.66
C ALA A 134 9.54 -18.90 -9.87
N LYS A 135 8.90 -19.88 -9.24
CA LYS A 135 9.08 -21.29 -9.54
C LYS A 135 8.07 -21.71 -10.61
N LEU A 136 8.56 -22.18 -11.73
CA LEU A 136 7.73 -22.60 -12.85
C LEU A 136 7.52 -24.12 -12.84
N ASN A 137 6.41 -24.56 -13.39
CA ASN A 137 6.07 -25.98 -13.55
C ASN A 137 6.66 -26.59 -14.84
N LYS A 138 7.21 -25.75 -15.72
CA LYS A 138 7.90 -26.17 -16.95
C LYS A 138 9.13 -25.30 -17.20
N ILE A 139 10.05 -25.84 -18.00
CA ILE A 139 11.18 -25.07 -18.54
C ILE A 139 10.64 -24.14 -19.63
N LEU A 140 11.06 -22.87 -19.60
CA LEU A 140 10.72 -21.92 -20.67
C LEU A 140 11.56 -22.22 -21.92
N ASP A 141 10.90 -22.31 -23.05
CA ASP A 141 11.54 -22.38 -24.34
C ASP A 141 11.96 -21.01 -24.88
N LYS A 142 12.61 -20.99 -26.06
CA LYS A 142 13.06 -19.73 -26.68
C LYS A 142 11.89 -18.80 -27.04
N ASP A 143 10.75 -19.36 -27.40
CA ASP A 143 9.57 -18.58 -27.78
C ASP A 143 8.90 -17.96 -26.55
N ASP A 144 8.81 -18.69 -25.44
CA ASP A 144 8.35 -18.17 -24.16
C ASP A 144 9.24 -17.01 -23.70
N ILE A 145 10.58 -17.17 -23.80
CA ILE A 145 11.54 -16.12 -23.47
C ILE A 145 11.37 -14.89 -24.36
N ASN A 146 11.16 -15.07 -25.65
CA ASN A 146 10.95 -13.97 -26.59
C ASN A 146 9.64 -13.23 -26.31
N LYS A 147 8.58 -13.94 -25.93
CA LYS A 147 7.31 -13.31 -25.49
C LYS A 147 7.50 -12.46 -24.24
N LEU A 148 8.20 -12.98 -23.24
CA LEU A 148 8.52 -12.23 -22.02
C LEU A 148 9.31 -10.94 -22.32
N LYS A 149 10.30 -11.00 -23.23
CA LYS A 149 11.08 -9.82 -23.64
C LYS A 149 10.25 -8.76 -24.36
N LYS A 150 9.23 -9.15 -25.11
CA LYS A 150 8.31 -8.23 -25.81
C LYS A 150 7.25 -7.62 -24.91
N GLY A 151 7.16 -8.10 -23.68
CA GLY A 151 6.07 -7.83 -22.75
C GLY A 151 4.89 -8.76 -22.96
N ILE A 152 4.17 -9.00 -21.89
CA ILE A 152 2.97 -9.84 -21.87
C ILE A 152 1.74 -9.01 -21.52
N VAL A 153 0.58 -9.42 -22.01
CA VAL A 153 -0.68 -8.77 -21.67
C VAL A 153 -1.40 -9.62 -20.63
N ILE A 154 -1.68 -9.03 -19.47
CA ILE A 154 -2.44 -9.63 -18.38
C ILE A 154 -3.62 -8.70 -18.10
N ASP A 155 -4.83 -9.24 -18.11
CA ASP A 155 -6.07 -8.48 -17.87
C ASP A 155 -6.17 -7.16 -18.66
N ASN A 156 -5.83 -7.23 -19.97
CA ASN A 156 -5.78 -6.11 -20.91
C ASN A 156 -4.73 -5.02 -20.59
N ARG A 157 -3.79 -5.29 -19.69
CA ARG A 157 -2.66 -4.42 -19.40
C ARG A 157 -1.37 -5.02 -19.89
N LYS A 158 -0.54 -4.22 -20.57
CA LYS A 158 0.79 -4.66 -20.99
C LYS A 158 1.74 -4.58 -19.79
N VAL A 159 2.33 -5.73 -19.44
CA VAL A 159 3.36 -5.85 -18.40
C VAL A 159 4.71 -5.98 -19.08
N GLU A 160 5.64 -5.11 -18.75
CA GLU A 160 7.01 -5.13 -19.25
C GLU A 160 7.97 -5.64 -18.17
N ILE A 161 8.74 -6.65 -18.50
CA ILE A 161 9.74 -7.21 -17.61
C ILE A 161 11.09 -6.55 -17.97
N LYS A 162 11.59 -5.67 -17.11
CA LYS A 162 12.85 -4.94 -17.33
C LYS A 162 14.04 -5.89 -17.45
N ARG A 163 14.11 -6.88 -16.56
CA ARG A 163 15.18 -7.89 -16.56
C ARG A 163 14.66 -9.24 -16.06
N PHE A 164 15.14 -10.32 -16.64
CA PHE A 164 14.95 -11.63 -16.06
C PHE A 164 16.20 -12.48 -16.21
N LYS A 165 16.39 -13.43 -15.29
CA LYS A 165 17.49 -14.38 -15.30
C LYS A 165 16.96 -15.75 -14.89
N ALA A 166 17.17 -16.74 -15.73
CA ALA A 166 17.01 -18.12 -15.31
C ALA A 166 18.12 -18.46 -14.31
N VAL A 167 17.74 -18.87 -13.10
CA VAL A 167 18.70 -19.20 -12.02
C VAL A 167 19.01 -20.70 -12.01
N SER A 168 18.09 -21.51 -12.47
CA SER A 168 18.22 -22.93 -12.78
C SER A 168 17.16 -23.30 -13.79
N TYR A 169 17.14 -24.53 -14.28
CA TYR A 169 16.11 -25.02 -15.20
C TYR A 169 14.67 -24.94 -14.63
N THR A 170 14.51 -24.61 -13.35
CA THR A 170 13.22 -24.55 -12.66
C THR A 170 12.92 -23.20 -11.99
N HIS A 171 13.81 -22.19 -12.07
CA HIS A 171 13.63 -20.90 -11.38
C HIS A 171 13.97 -19.73 -12.30
N LEU A 172 13.08 -18.75 -12.37
CA LEU A 172 13.32 -17.46 -13.00
C LEU A 172 13.32 -16.35 -11.94
N ARG A 173 14.25 -15.40 -12.07
CA ARG A 173 14.16 -14.10 -11.42
C ARG A 173 13.63 -13.10 -12.43
N ALA A 174 12.51 -12.48 -12.14
CA ALA A 174 11.95 -11.41 -12.92
C ALA A 174 11.99 -10.11 -12.12
N HIS A 175 12.35 -9.02 -12.79
CA HIS A 175 12.20 -7.67 -12.29
C HIS A 175 10.98 -7.07 -12.99
N GLU A 176 9.95 -6.78 -12.23
CA GLU A 176 8.71 -6.22 -12.73
C GLU A 176 8.57 -4.76 -12.28
N THR A 177 8.20 -3.90 -13.21
CA THR A 177 7.60 -2.60 -12.85
C THR A 177 6.11 -2.77 -13.04
N SER A 178 5.35 -2.85 -11.95
CA SER A 178 3.90 -2.74 -12.05
C SER A 178 3.54 -1.29 -12.34
N GLN A 179 2.97 -1.07 -13.52
CA GLN A 179 2.14 0.11 -13.77
C GLN A 179 0.72 -0.30 -13.39
N ASP A 180 0.23 0.22 -12.28
CA ASP A 180 -1.19 0.23 -11.95
C ASP A 180 -1.86 1.47 -12.55
#